data_1a8b1945c477392491ccb556ea15090f
#
_entry.id   1a8b1945c477392491ccb556ea15090f
#
_cell.length_a   1.000
_cell.length_b   1.000
_cell.length_c   1.000
_cell.angle_alpha   90.00
_cell.angle_beta   90.00
_cell.angle_gamma   90.00
#
_symmetry.space_group_name_H-M   'P 1'
#
loop_
_entity.id
_entity.type
_entity.pdbx_description
1 polymer ?
#
loop_
_entity_poly.entity_id
_entity_poly.type
_entity_poly.pdbx_seq_one_letter_code
_entity_poly.pdbx_strand_id
1 'polypeptide(L)'
;MIILTNSSSLTLGPGQSATFDTVRLHTGCAECFRQGSGTVMLTARNAIYDISAGGNIGATAVGNANLTVFLNGSPMTEASMNSATAAVGDTNSVSRETGVRTCCCGNVSEAVTLRNNGETTIVLENPVLKIRRVA
;
A
#
# COMPACT_ATOMS: atom_id res chain seq x y z
N MET A 1 10.29 -8.41 8.41
CA MET A 1 8.86 -8.24 8.13
C MET A 1 8.34 -6.99 8.81
N ILE A 2 7.54 -6.24 8.11
CA ILE A 2 6.85 -5.08 8.69
C ILE A 2 5.37 -5.17 8.38
N ILE A 3 4.52 -4.85 9.37
CA ILE A 3 3.06 -4.76 9.22
C ILE A 3 2.64 -3.40 9.72
N LEU A 4 2.03 -2.63 8.84
CA LEU A 4 1.59 -1.26 9.09
C LEU A 4 0.08 -1.17 9.00
N THR A 5 -0.49 -0.38 9.89
CA THR A 5 -1.92 -0.07 9.91
C THR A 5 -2.14 1.40 10.21
N ASN A 6 -3.37 1.85 10.04
CA ASN A 6 -3.79 3.18 10.47
C ASN A 6 -5.06 3.06 11.30
N SER A 7 -5.07 3.68 12.46
CA SER A 7 -6.20 3.66 13.40
C SER A 7 -7.33 4.60 12.98
N SER A 8 -7.06 5.52 12.08
CA SER A 8 -8.01 6.52 11.60
C SER A 8 -8.41 6.24 10.16
N SER A 9 -9.62 6.68 9.78
CA SER A 9 -10.02 6.72 8.37
C SER A 9 -9.18 7.72 7.60
N LEU A 10 -8.80 7.37 6.39
CA LEU A 10 -8.04 8.24 5.49
C LEU A 10 -8.92 8.65 4.31
N THR A 11 -8.95 9.92 4.01
CA THR A 11 -9.59 10.43 2.79
C THR A 11 -8.48 10.68 1.76
N LEU A 12 -8.48 9.90 0.69
CA LEU A 12 -7.46 9.95 -0.34
C LEU A 12 -8.05 10.44 -1.65
N GLY A 13 -7.56 11.59 -2.11
CA GLY A 13 -7.82 12.06 -3.46
C GLY A 13 -6.99 11.28 -4.49
N PRO A 14 -7.25 11.47 -5.79
CA PRO A 14 -6.47 10.81 -6.84
C PRO A 14 -4.97 11.08 -6.69
N GLY A 15 -4.17 10.03 -6.74
CA GLY A 15 -2.71 10.11 -6.60
C GLY A 15 -2.19 10.23 -5.18
N GLN A 16 -3.05 10.35 -4.18
CA GLN A 16 -2.60 10.44 -2.79
C GLN A 16 -2.26 9.08 -2.21
N SER A 17 -1.21 9.05 -1.38
CA SER A 17 -0.76 7.84 -0.69
C SER A 17 -1.42 7.70 0.66
N ALA A 18 -1.73 6.45 1.04
CA ALA A 18 -2.10 6.13 2.39
C ALA A 18 -0.91 6.35 3.33
N THR A 19 -1.19 6.84 4.52
CA THR A 19 -0.21 6.96 5.60
C THR A 19 -0.50 5.96 6.69
N PHE A 20 0.49 5.63 7.51
CA PHE A 20 0.33 4.64 8.57
C PHE A 20 0.82 5.22 9.89
N ASP A 21 -0.02 5.17 10.90
CA ASP A 21 0.29 5.67 12.25
C ASP A 21 0.72 4.55 13.21
N THR A 22 0.54 3.30 12.83
CA THR A 22 0.77 2.17 13.71
C THR A 22 1.66 1.13 13.04
N VAL A 23 2.76 0.78 13.71
CA VAL A 23 3.59 -0.37 13.36
C VAL A 23 3.15 -1.54 14.22
N ARG A 24 2.47 -2.50 13.63
CA ARG A 24 1.98 -3.69 14.35
C ARG A 24 3.09 -4.68 14.62
N LEU A 25 4.00 -4.80 13.69
CA LEU A 25 5.15 -5.69 13.78
C LEU A 25 6.26 -5.15 12.90
N HIS A 26 7.48 -5.13 13.43
CA HIS A 26 8.66 -4.84 12.63
C HIS A 26 9.82 -5.71 13.14
N THR A 27 10.28 -6.63 12.31
CA THR A 27 11.40 -7.51 12.60
C THR A 27 12.43 -7.44 11.49
N GLY A 28 13.71 -7.51 11.84
CA GLY A 28 14.79 -7.43 10.87
C GLY A 28 15.13 -6.01 10.44
N CYS A 29 16.04 -5.89 9.48
CA CYS A 29 16.54 -4.62 8.98
C CYS A 29 16.36 -4.46 7.46
N ALA A 30 15.55 -5.29 6.83
CA ALA A 30 15.37 -5.29 5.39
C ALA A 30 14.38 -4.21 4.92
N GLU A 31 13.63 -3.65 5.83
CA GLU A 31 12.66 -2.58 5.56
C GLU A 31 12.88 -1.41 6.52
N CYS A 32 12.75 -0.18 6.01
CA CYS A 32 12.77 1.04 6.79
C CYS A 32 11.44 1.77 6.68
N PHE A 33 10.88 2.18 7.82
CA PHE A 33 9.64 2.93 7.87
C PHE A 33 9.72 4.03 8.92
N ARG A 34 9.21 5.20 8.58
CA ARG A 34 9.03 6.30 9.52
C ARG A 34 7.55 6.41 9.87
N GLN A 35 7.22 6.37 11.15
CA GLN A 35 5.85 6.48 11.63
C GLN A 35 5.18 7.77 11.13
N GLY A 36 3.95 7.65 10.67
CA GLY A 36 3.20 8.75 10.06
C GLY A 36 3.47 8.95 8.58
N SER A 37 4.45 8.23 8.01
CA SER A 37 4.73 8.22 6.58
C SER A 37 3.84 7.23 5.84
N GLY A 38 3.77 7.37 4.53
CA GLY A 38 3.16 6.38 3.64
C GLY A 38 4.17 5.53 2.89
N THR A 39 5.46 5.69 3.13
CA THR A 39 6.52 5.05 2.35
C THR A 39 7.31 4.07 3.19
N VAL A 40 7.44 2.84 2.67
CA VAL A 40 8.36 1.83 3.21
C VAL A 40 9.52 1.69 2.25
N MET A 41 10.74 1.80 2.77
CA MET A 41 11.95 1.63 1.96
C MET A 41 12.45 0.19 2.08
N LEU A 42 12.65 -0.46 0.93
CA LEU A 42 13.28 -1.78 0.85
C LEU A 42 14.78 -1.60 0.72
N THR A 43 15.53 -2.13 1.66
CA THR A 43 16.96 -1.83 1.79
C THR A 43 17.87 -3.03 1.56
N ALA A 44 17.35 -4.25 1.54
CA ALA A 44 18.15 -5.44 1.27
C ALA A 44 18.42 -5.59 -0.23
N ARG A 45 19.67 -5.83 -0.56
CA ARG A 45 20.11 -6.02 -1.95
C ARG A 45 19.88 -7.45 -2.41
N ASN A 46 19.51 -7.61 -3.68
CA ASN A 46 19.25 -8.91 -4.30
C ASN A 46 18.32 -9.79 -3.46
N ALA A 47 17.27 -9.17 -2.95
CA ALA A 47 16.31 -9.80 -2.06
C ALA A 47 14.95 -9.91 -2.74
N ILE A 48 14.18 -10.89 -2.32
CA ILE A 48 12.79 -11.08 -2.75
C ILE A 48 11.89 -10.73 -1.60
N TYR A 49 10.91 -9.89 -1.87
CA TYR A 49 9.90 -9.45 -0.90
C TYR A 49 8.51 -9.84 -1.34
N ASP A 50 7.71 -10.31 -0.40
CA ASP A 50 6.26 -10.38 -0.56
C ASP A 50 5.62 -9.12 0.00
N ILE A 51 4.71 -8.53 -0.75
CA ILE A 51 3.96 -7.34 -0.37
C ILE A 51 2.48 -7.69 -0.40
N SER A 52 1.82 -7.52 0.74
CA SER A 52 0.37 -7.68 0.86
C SER A 52 -0.22 -6.36 1.29
N ALA A 53 -1.25 -5.92 0.61
CA ALA A 53 -1.93 -4.68 0.91
C ALA A 53 -3.44 -4.85 0.86
N GLY A 54 -4.16 -4.04 1.61
CA GLY A 54 -5.60 -4.07 1.60
C GLY A 54 -6.22 -3.03 2.53
N GLY A 55 -7.52 -3.06 2.59
CA GLY A 55 -8.32 -2.19 3.43
C GLY A 55 -9.77 -2.19 3.00
N ASN A 56 -10.57 -1.36 3.66
CA ASN A 56 -11.96 -1.14 3.31
C ASN A 56 -12.06 0.18 2.56
N ILE A 57 -12.53 0.13 1.33
CA ILE A 57 -12.70 1.30 0.48
C ILE A 57 -14.14 1.75 0.53
N GLY A 58 -14.38 2.96 1.05
CA GLY A 58 -15.64 3.67 0.93
C GLY A 58 -15.53 4.69 -0.19
N ALA A 59 -16.53 4.74 -1.06
CA ALA A 59 -16.52 5.69 -2.16
C ALA A 59 -17.35 6.92 -1.84
N THR A 60 -16.87 8.08 -2.28
CA THR A 60 -17.58 9.35 -2.17
C THR A 60 -18.46 9.61 -3.39
N ALA A 61 -18.32 8.80 -4.45
CA ALA A 61 -19.09 8.87 -5.68
C ALA A 61 -19.36 7.47 -6.23
N VAL A 62 -20.41 7.35 -7.03
CA VAL A 62 -20.71 6.12 -7.78
C VAL A 62 -19.64 5.91 -8.84
N GLY A 63 -19.19 4.69 -9.03
CA GLY A 63 -18.21 4.33 -10.05
C GLY A 63 -17.12 3.42 -9.50
N ASN A 64 -15.98 3.42 -10.17
CA ASN A 64 -14.84 2.58 -9.80
C ASN A 64 -13.85 3.34 -8.93
N ALA A 65 -13.53 2.76 -7.78
CA ALA A 65 -12.42 3.19 -6.94
C ALA A 65 -11.24 2.25 -7.17
N ASN A 66 -10.04 2.77 -7.09
CA ASN A 66 -8.82 1.98 -7.26
C ASN A 66 -7.81 2.30 -6.17
N LEU A 67 -7.24 1.25 -5.59
CA LEU A 67 -6.15 1.31 -4.64
C LEU A 67 -5.03 0.41 -5.17
N THR A 68 -3.84 0.95 -5.35
CA THR A 68 -2.74 0.23 -5.98
C THR A 68 -1.45 0.38 -5.18
N VAL A 69 -0.69 -0.68 -5.10
CA VAL A 69 0.68 -0.63 -4.58
C VAL A 69 1.59 -0.02 -5.64
N PHE A 70 2.37 0.98 -5.25
CA PHE A 70 3.35 1.64 -6.11
C PHE A 70 4.76 1.28 -5.67
N LEU A 71 5.61 1.02 -6.64
CA LEU A 71 7.04 0.82 -6.44
C LEU A 71 7.80 1.94 -7.14
N ASN A 72 8.55 2.73 -6.37
CA ASN A 72 9.32 3.88 -6.89
C ASN A 72 8.46 4.87 -7.70
N GLY A 73 7.21 5.07 -7.29
CA GLY A 73 6.29 5.97 -7.95
C GLY A 73 5.60 5.41 -9.19
N SER A 74 5.85 4.15 -9.54
CA SER A 74 5.18 3.46 -10.65
C SER A 74 4.16 2.45 -10.13
N PRO A 75 2.95 2.40 -10.69
CA PRO A 75 1.93 1.46 -10.23
C PRO A 75 2.32 0.02 -10.58
N MET A 76 2.13 -0.87 -9.61
CA MET A 76 2.24 -2.31 -9.83
C MET A 76 0.86 -2.83 -10.22
N THR A 77 0.65 -3.07 -11.51
CA THR A 77 -0.69 -3.43 -12.04
C THR A 77 -1.21 -4.75 -11.48
N GLU A 78 -0.33 -5.68 -11.13
CA GLU A 78 -0.70 -6.94 -10.48
C GLU A 78 -1.18 -6.75 -9.03
N ALA A 79 -0.90 -5.61 -8.43
CA ALA A 79 -1.35 -5.24 -7.09
C ALA A 79 -2.38 -4.12 -7.11
N SER A 80 -3.15 -4.04 -8.17
CA SER A 80 -4.25 -3.08 -8.32
C SER A 80 -5.54 -3.67 -7.78
N MET A 81 -6.20 -2.93 -6.90
CA MET A 81 -7.45 -3.32 -6.25
C MET A 81 -8.56 -2.41 -6.71
N ASN A 82 -9.56 -2.98 -7.39
CA ASN A 82 -10.71 -2.22 -7.87
C ASN A 82 -11.93 -2.49 -7.01
N SER A 83 -12.69 -1.44 -6.75
CA SER A 83 -13.97 -1.51 -6.07
C SER A 83 -15.01 -0.76 -6.86
N ALA A 84 -16.02 -1.46 -7.36
CA ALA A 84 -17.15 -0.84 -8.01
C ALA A 84 -18.19 -0.44 -6.97
N THR A 85 -18.61 0.83 -6.99
CA THR A 85 -19.57 1.37 -6.04
C THR A 85 -20.89 1.65 -6.75
N ALA A 86 -21.97 1.02 -6.27
CA ALA A 86 -23.31 1.22 -6.77
C ALA A 86 -24.00 2.43 -6.14
N ALA A 87 -23.63 2.76 -4.89
CA ALA A 87 -24.18 3.90 -4.15
C ALA A 87 -23.11 4.56 -3.29
N VAL A 88 -23.22 5.87 -3.10
CA VAL A 88 -22.33 6.62 -2.20
C VAL A 88 -22.47 6.09 -0.77
N GLY A 89 -21.34 5.87 -0.12
CA GLY A 89 -21.29 5.32 1.24
C GLY A 89 -21.13 3.81 1.31
N ASP A 90 -21.23 3.09 0.20
CA ASP A 90 -20.93 1.67 0.16
C ASP A 90 -19.44 1.45 0.48
N THR A 91 -19.17 0.40 1.26
CA THR A 91 -17.83 0.03 1.66
C THR A 91 -17.53 -1.39 1.19
N ASN A 92 -16.38 -1.57 0.52
CA ASN A 92 -15.93 -2.87 0.04
C ASN A 92 -14.53 -3.17 0.58
N SER A 93 -14.33 -4.41 1.01
CA SER A 93 -13.00 -4.89 1.40
C SER A 93 -12.23 -5.33 0.16
N VAL A 94 -10.99 -4.87 0.05
CA VAL A 94 -10.09 -5.23 -1.04
C VAL A 94 -8.75 -5.67 -0.49
N SER A 95 -8.11 -6.61 -1.19
CA SER A 95 -6.75 -7.03 -0.86
C SER A 95 -6.03 -7.60 -2.07
N ARG A 96 -4.72 -7.43 -2.12
CA ARG A 96 -3.84 -8.00 -3.13
C ARG A 96 -2.48 -8.30 -2.55
N GLU A 97 -1.81 -9.25 -3.17
CA GLU A 97 -0.46 -9.65 -2.84
C GLU A 97 0.38 -9.69 -4.10
N THR A 98 1.65 -9.27 -3.99
CA THR A 98 2.62 -9.30 -5.08
C THR A 98 4.02 -9.54 -4.55
N GLY A 99 4.96 -9.78 -5.45
CA GLY A 99 6.37 -9.97 -5.13
C GLY A 99 7.25 -8.96 -5.84
N VAL A 100 8.35 -8.59 -5.19
CA VAL A 100 9.35 -7.69 -5.74
C VAL A 100 10.74 -8.26 -5.50
N ARG A 101 11.60 -8.19 -6.52
CA ARG A 101 13.01 -8.46 -6.37
C ARG A 101 13.80 -7.16 -6.46
N THR A 102 14.61 -6.89 -5.45
CA THR A 102 15.46 -5.71 -5.43
C THR A 102 16.71 -5.90 -6.31
N CYS A 103 17.32 -4.79 -6.72
CA CYS A 103 18.52 -4.80 -7.56
C CYS A 103 19.67 -5.55 -6.88
N CYS A 104 20.51 -6.19 -7.68
CA CYS A 104 21.68 -6.95 -7.21
C CYS A 104 22.95 -6.13 -7.09
N CYS A 105 22.97 -4.87 -7.55
CA CYS A 105 24.16 -4.03 -7.54
C CYS A 105 23.84 -2.62 -7.00
N GLY A 106 24.85 -1.96 -6.45
CA GLY A 106 24.69 -0.63 -5.89
C GLY A 106 23.97 -0.59 -4.55
N ASN A 107 23.59 0.59 -4.12
CA ASN A 107 22.74 0.80 -2.95
C ASN A 107 21.28 0.57 -3.33
N VAL A 108 20.57 -0.20 -2.51
CA VAL A 108 19.14 -0.45 -2.72
C VAL A 108 18.34 0.53 -1.87
N SER A 109 17.43 1.23 -2.53
CA SER A 109 16.51 2.16 -1.88
C SER A 109 15.24 2.21 -2.72
N GLU A 110 14.41 1.18 -2.61
CA GLU A 110 13.17 1.07 -3.36
C GLU A 110 11.99 1.40 -2.45
N ALA A 111 11.17 2.35 -2.89
CA ALA A 111 10.06 2.90 -2.12
C ALA A 111 8.75 2.19 -2.48
N VAL A 112 8.06 1.67 -1.46
CA VAL A 112 6.73 1.07 -1.59
C VAL A 112 5.71 1.99 -0.96
N THR A 113 4.66 2.31 -1.71
CA THR A 113 3.52 3.10 -1.23
C THR A 113 2.20 2.44 -1.65
N LEU A 114 1.14 2.77 -0.93
CA LEU A 114 -0.23 2.38 -1.26
C LEU A 114 -0.98 3.64 -1.63
N ARG A 115 -1.45 3.75 -2.88
CA ARG A 115 -2.05 4.99 -3.40
C ARG A 115 -3.41 4.77 -4.03
N ASN A 116 -4.23 5.81 -3.95
CA ASN A 116 -5.42 5.92 -4.79
C ASN A 116 -4.99 6.20 -6.23
N ASN A 117 -5.11 5.19 -7.09
CA ASN A 117 -4.77 5.29 -8.52
C ASN A 117 -6.01 5.49 -9.40
N GLY A 118 -7.16 5.75 -8.79
CA GLY A 118 -8.40 6.04 -9.48
C GLY A 118 -8.60 7.52 -9.72
N GLU A 119 -9.76 7.86 -10.27
CA GLU A 119 -10.14 9.24 -10.59
C GLU A 119 -11.04 9.86 -9.52
N THR A 120 -11.52 9.07 -8.57
CA THR A 120 -12.44 9.52 -7.52
C THR A 120 -11.74 9.50 -6.17
N THR A 121 -12.16 10.42 -5.27
CA THR A 121 -11.73 10.41 -3.88
C THR A 121 -12.33 9.22 -3.14
N ILE A 122 -11.53 8.55 -2.34
CA ILE A 122 -11.96 7.40 -1.53
C ILE A 122 -11.75 7.66 -0.05
N VAL A 123 -12.53 6.96 0.77
CA VAL A 123 -12.31 6.88 2.22
C VAL A 123 -11.76 5.48 2.51
N LEU A 124 -10.54 5.40 3.00
CA LEU A 124 -9.87 4.15 3.29
C LEU A 124 -9.89 3.90 4.80
N GLU A 125 -10.52 2.80 5.19
CA GLU A 125 -10.61 2.36 6.59
C GLU A 125 -9.81 1.08 6.78
N ASN A 126 -9.17 0.98 7.94
CA ASN A 126 -8.38 -0.18 8.32
C ASN A 126 -7.37 -0.61 7.24
N PRO A 127 -6.58 0.33 6.68
CA PRO A 127 -5.58 -0.05 5.70
C PRO A 127 -4.51 -0.94 6.35
N VAL A 128 -4.01 -1.88 5.58
CA VAL A 128 -2.89 -2.72 5.99
C VAL A 128 -1.87 -2.80 4.87
N LEU A 129 -0.61 -2.68 5.23
CA LEU A 129 0.52 -2.93 4.34
C LEU A 129 1.48 -3.86 5.06
N LYS A 130 1.70 -5.03 4.49
CA LYS A 130 2.59 -6.03 5.04
C LYS A 130 3.68 -6.31 4.02
N ILE A 131 4.92 -6.22 4.45
CA ILE A 131 6.08 -6.47 3.59
C ILE A 131 6.98 -7.46 4.32
N ARG A 132 7.35 -8.53 3.64
CA ARG A 132 8.19 -9.58 4.19
C ARG A 132 9.27 -9.96 3.20
N ARG A 133 10.52 -9.96 3.64
CA ARG A 133 11.61 -10.53 2.86
C ARG A 133 11.52 -12.06 2.93
N VAL A 134 11.54 -12.72 1.80
CA VAL A 134 11.41 -14.19 1.69
C VAL A 134 12.68 -14.87 1.19
N ALA A 135 13.59 -14.11 0.60
CA ALA A 135 14.87 -14.67 0.15
C ALA A 135 16.00 -13.65 0.11
#